data_026173243fb741e44b0b83d22c028ce2
#
_entry.id   026173243fb741e44b0b83d22c028ce2
#
_cell.length_a   1.000
_cell.length_b   1.000
_cell.length_c   1.000
_cell.angle_alpha   90.00
_cell.angle_beta   90.00
_cell.angle_gamma   90.00
#
_symmetry.space_group_name_H-M   'P 1'
#
loop_
_entity.id
_entity.type
_entity.pdbx_description
1 polymer ?
#
loop_
_entity_poly.entity_id
_entity_poly.type
_entity_poly.pdbx_seq_one_letter_code
_entity_poly.pdbx_strand_id
1 'polypeptide(L)'
;MQVILQKLHETERDNTFSAFSDKEGELMEGFIRKVDDKNISVELGEKKIEGVMLPQDQTPAERYVMGDRLKVFVKRVKNSGKNSQILVSRAAPGLVKKLFEEQVPEIKAVSREPGHRTKMAICSNDTRVDAVGACVGNKGSRVNAVVEELGGEKIDIILWSENPLEFIAKALSPASVISVTQTGEKSAIAVVPDDKLSLAIGRDGQNARLAARLTGWK
;
A
#
# COMPACT_ATOMS: atom_id res chain seq x y z
N MET A 1 2.88 44.05 -18.49
CA MET A 1 3.52 43.43 -17.31
C MET A 1 2.80 42.18 -16.82
N GLN A 2 1.46 42.13 -16.71
CA GLN A 2 0.67 40.95 -16.29
C GLN A 2 0.88 39.72 -17.19
N VAL A 3 1.00 39.83 -18.48
CA VAL A 3 1.15 38.69 -19.41
C VAL A 3 2.49 37.98 -19.27
N ILE A 4 3.55 38.70 -18.90
CA ILE A 4 4.89 38.14 -18.69
C ILE A 4 4.93 37.34 -17.36
N LEU A 5 4.31 37.85 -16.30
CA LEU A 5 4.18 37.15 -15.02
C LEU A 5 3.31 35.89 -15.15
N GLN A 6 2.25 35.94 -15.95
CA GLN A 6 1.39 34.79 -16.19
C GLN A 6 2.14 33.69 -16.96
N LYS A 7 2.91 34.04 -17.99
CA LYS A 7 3.75 33.07 -18.73
C LYS A 7 4.88 32.49 -17.88
N LEU A 8 5.49 33.27 -17.00
CA LEU A 8 6.48 32.78 -16.05
C LEU A 8 5.88 31.74 -15.09
N HIS A 9 4.72 32.03 -14.52
CA HIS A 9 4.01 31.06 -13.65
C HIS A 9 3.54 29.82 -14.39
N GLU A 10 3.15 29.92 -15.67
CA GLU A 10 2.81 28.77 -16.50
C GLU A 10 4.05 27.89 -16.77
N THR A 11 5.17 28.51 -17.12
CA THR A 11 6.43 27.79 -17.41
C THR A 11 7.02 27.15 -16.15
N GLU A 12 6.98 27.81 -15.01
CA GLU A 12 7.41 27.24 -13.71
C GLU A 12 6.51 26.06 -13.32
N ARG A 13 5.20 26.15 -13.54
CA ARG A 13 4.27 25.05 -13.31
C ARG A 13 4.56 23.85 -14.22
N ASP A 14 4.73 24.07 -15.51
CA ASP A 14 5.00 23.01 -16.49
C ASP A 14 6.34 22.30 -16.21
N ASN A 15 7.39 23.04 -15.85
CA ASN A 15 8.68 22.47 -15.45
C ASN A 15 8.58 21.68 -14.13
N THR A 16 7.77 22.16 -13.20
CA THR A 16 7.52 21.49 -11.93
C THR A 16 6.76 20.20 -12.16
N PHE A 17 5.76 20.22 -13.05
CA PHE A 17 4.96 19.05 -13.42
C PHE A 17 5.76 17.99 -14.16
N SER A 18 6.61 18.38 -15.09
CA SER A 18 7.52 17.46 -15.79
C SER A 18 8.44 16.74 -14.79
N ALA A 19 8.96 17.45 -13.79
CA ALA A 19 9.80 16.85 -12.74
C ALA A 19 9.05 15.88 -11.79
N PHE A 20 7.71 16.02 -11.70
CA PHE A 20 6.88 15.14 -10.87
C PHE A 20 6.20 14.02 -11.65
N SER A 21 6.14 14.09 -12.97
CA SER A 21 5.62 13.01 -13.80
C SER A 21 6.41 11.71 -13.58
N ASP A 22 7.71 11.81 -13.42
CA ASP A 22 8.60 10.68 -13.13
C ASP A 22 8.48 10.15 -11.69
N LYS A 23 7.75 10.86 -10.83
CA LYS A 23 7.49 10.47 -9.44
C LYS A 23 6.17 9.74 -9.24
N GLU A 24 5.39 9.54 -10.29
CA GLU A 24 4.19 8.72 -10.22
C GLU A 24 4.56 7.28 -9.85
N GLY A 25 3.90 6.75 -8.83
CA GLY A 25 4.24 5.44 -8.28
C GLY A 25 5.35 5.44 -7.23
N GLU A 26 5.91 6.60 -6.87
CA GLU A 26 6.98 6.71 -5.88
C GLU A 26 6.45 7.11 -4.48
N LEU A 27 7.28 6.83 -3.47
CA LEU A 27 7.08 7.28 -2.09
C LEU A 27 7.71 8.65 -1.91
N MET A 28 6.97 9.58 -1.32
CA MET A 28 7.48 10.91 -1.00
C MET A 28 7.15 11.31 0.43
N GLU A 29 8.04 12.07 1.03
CA GLU A 29 7.75 12.75 2.30
C GLU A 29 7.07 14.08 2.03
N GLY A 30 6.10 14.42 2.86
CA GLY A 30 5.40 15.67 2.81
C GLY A 30 4.94 16.17 4.18
N PHE A 31 4.48 17.41 4.21
CA PHE A 31 3.92 18.05 5.39
C PHE A 31 2.46 18.41 5.15
N ILE A 32 1.59 18.14 6.12
CA ILE A 32 0.19 18.52 6.05
C ILE A 32 0.08 20.04 6.15
N ARG A 33 -0.40 20.68 5.10
CA ARG A 33 -0.60 22.13 5.05
C ARG A 33 -1.99 22.54 5.47
N LYS A 34 -2.99 21.74 5.08
CA LYS A 34 -4.39 22.06 5.32
C LYS A 34 -5.19 20.77 5.41
N VAL A 35 -6.12 20.73 6.36
CA VAL A 35 -7.09 19.65 6.52
C VAL A 35 -8.47 20.27 6.33
N ASP A 36 -9.15 19.93 5.25
CA ASP A 36 -10.52 20.30 4.97
C ASP A 36 -11.44 19.07 5.06
N ASP A 37 -12.74 19.27 5.18
CA ASP A 37 -13.73 18.18 5.27
C ASP A 37 -13.70 17.21 4.09
N LYS A 38 -13.20 17.64 2.93
CA LYS A 38 -13.16 16.85 1.69
C LYS A 38 -11.75 16.42 1.27
N ASN A 39 -10.73 17.23 1.57
CA ASN A 39 -9.39 16.98 1.05
C ASN A 39 -8.34 17.39 2.07
N ILE A 40 -7.18 16.72 2.00
CA ILE A 40 -5.99 17.10 2.76
C ILE A 40 -4.95 17.61 1.75
N SER A 41 -4.45 18.83 1.97
CA SER A 41 -3.36 19.39 1.21
C SER A 41 -2.03 19.05 1.87
N VAL A 42 -1.13 18.44 1.09
CA VAL A 42 0.18 17.98 1.53
C VAL A 42 1.25 18.69 0.71
N GLU A 43 2.18 19.36 1.38
CA GLU A 43 3.34 19.98 0.76
C GLU A 43 4.41 18.91 0.52
N LEU A 44 4.84 18.73 -0.74
CA LEU A 44 5.74 17.67 -1.18
C LEU A 44 7.13 18.21 -1.52
N GLY A 45 8.16 17.56 -0.99
CA GLY A 45 9.56 17.78 -1.33
C GLY A 45 10.08 19.20 -1.03
N GLU A 46 11.31 19.46 -1.45
CA GLU A 46 11.99 20.76 -1.21
C GLU A 46 11.35 21.93 -1.97
N LYS A 47 10.72 21.64 -3.12
CA LYS A 47 10.05 22.66 -3.95
C LYS A 47 8.68 23.05 -3.45
N LYS A 48 8.24 22.50 -2.33
CA LYS A 48 6.97 22.81 -1.65
C LYS A 48 5.74 22.71 -2.57
N ILE A 49 5.67 21.67 -3.35
CA ILE A 49 4.58 21.46 -4.31
C ILE A 49 3.38 20.89 -3.61
N GLU A 50 2.21 21.38 -3.95
CA GLU A 50 0.97 20.94 -3.35
C GLU A 50 0.49 19.61 -3.96
N GLY A 51 0.43 18.57 -3.11
CA GLY A 51 -0.27 17.32 -3.35
C GLY A 51 -1.63 17.34 -2.67
N VAL A 52 -2.60 16.67 -3.26
CA VAL A 52 -3.97 16.57 -2.73
C VAL A 52 -4.28 15.11 -2.40
N MET A 53 -4.69 14.87 -1.17
CA MET A 53 -5.18 13.56 -0.71
C MET A 53 -6.69 13.62 -0.57
N LEU A 54 -7.38 12.86 -1.44
CA LEU A 54 -8.83 12.76 -1.47
C LEU A 54 -9.35 11.89 -0.31
N PRO A 55 -10.65 11.95 0.08
CA PRO A 55 -11.19 11.15 1.16
C PRO A 55 -10.96 9.64 1.01
N GLN A 56 -11.06 9.12 -0.19
CA GLN A 56 -10.80 7.72 -0.53
C GLN A 56 -9.32 7.31 -0.47
N ASP A 57 -8.43 8.29 -0.43
CA ASP A 57 -6.99 8.12 -0.35
C ASP A 57 -6.45 8.33 1.08
N GLN A 58 -7.34 8.66 2.01
CA GLN A 58 -7.08 8.77 3.44
C GLN A 58 -7.26 7.41 4.13
N THR A 59 -6.56 7.21 5.23
CA THR A 59 -6.68 5.99 6.05
C THR A 59 -7.57 6.30 7.25
N PRO A 60 -8.67 5.57 7.47
CA PRO A 60 -9.61 5.87 8.56
C PRO A 60 -9.02 5.81 9.96
N ALA A 61 -7.95 5.02 10.14
CA ALA A 61 -7.27 4.86 11.42
C ALA A 61 -6.26 5.97 11.72
N GLU A 62 -5.92 6.79 10.73
CA GLU A 62 -4.94 7.88 10.88
C GLU A 62 -5.64 9.20 11.20
N ARG A 63 -5.03 9.95 12.11
CA ARG A 63 -5.45 11.31 12.42
C ARG A 63 -4.49 12.30 11.75
N TYR A 64 -5.02 13.14 10.89
CA TYR A 64 -4.25 14.12 10.14
C TYR A 64 -4.31 15.48 10.82
N VAL A 65 -3.15 16.02 11.21
CA VAL A 65 -3.03 17.33 11.86
C VAL A 65 -2.13 18.23 11.02
N MET A 66 -2.49 19.50 10.92
CA MET A 66 -1.68 20.49 10.19
C MET A 66 -0.27 20.59 10.81
N GLY A 67 0.75 20.50 9.97
CA GLY A 67 2.16 20.51 10.36
C GLY A 67 2.79 19.14 10.53
N ASP A 68 1.98 18.06 10.55
CA ASP A 68 2.51 16.71 10.66
C ASP A 68 3.29 16.31 9.39
N ARG A 69 4.39 15.59 9.60
CA ARG A 69 5.18 14.97 8.54
C ARG A 69 4.67 13.55 8.29
N LEU A 70 4.47 13.21 7.03
CA LEU A 70 4.03 11.86 6.65
C LEU A 70 4.63 11.45 5.32
N LYS A 71 4.75 10.13 5.12
CA LYS A 71 5.09 9.54 3.83
C LYS A 71 3.82 9.30 3.02
N VAL A 72 3.79 9.73 1.77
CA VAL A 72 2.66 9.55 0.87
C VAL A 72 3.09 8.86 -0.42
N PHE A 73 2.20 8.07 -0.99
CA PHE A 73 2.37 7.46 -2.29
C PHE A 73 1.83 8.40 -3.37
N VAL A 74 2.64 8.74 -4.36
CA VAL A 74 2.21 9.55 -5.50
C VAL A 74 1.37 8.68 -6.42
N LYS A 75 0.06 8.82 -6.34
CA LYS A 75 -0.90 7.98 -7.05
C LYS A 75 -1.03 8.37 -8.51
N ARG A 76 -1.05 9.65 -8.78
CA ARG A 76 -1.19 10.22 -10.12
C ARG A 76 -0.78 11.67 -10.19
N VAL A 77 -0.13 12.02 -11.29
CA VAL A 77 0.20 13.41 -11.66
C VAL A 77 -0.68 13.82 -12.83
N LYS A 78 -1.65 14.71 -12.60
CA LYS A 78 -2.55 15.22 -13.63
C LYS A 78 -2.04 16.58 -14.09
N ASN A 79 -1.73 16.70 -15.38
CA ASN A 79 -1.49 17.99 -16.02
C ASN A 79 -2.71 18.36 -16.87
N SER A 80 -3.46 19.35 -16.43
CA SER A 80 -4.68 19.82 -17.11
C SER A 80 -4.58 21.33 -17.42
N GLY A 81 -3.44 21.78 -17.89
CA GLY A 81 -3.21 23.19 -18.18
C GLY A 81 -3.36 24.09 -16.95
N LYS A 82 -4.53 24.68 -16.74
CA LYS A 82 -4.79 25.60 -15.60
C LYS A 82 -4.87 24.91 -14.24
N ASN A 83 -5.10 23.58 -14.19
CA ASN A 83 -5.33 22.82 -12.96
C ASN A 83 -4.40 21.60 -12.86
N SER A 84 -3.13 21.84 -12.78
CA SER A 84 -2.16 20.79 -12.51
C SER A 84 -2.31 20.29 -11.06
N GLN A 85 -2.47 18.99 -10.85
CA GLN A 85 -2.76 18.41 -9.54
C GLN A 85 -1.99 17.12 -9.34
N ILE A 86 -1.31 17.01 -8.19
CA ILE A 86 -0.64 15.78 -7.75
C ILE A 86 -1.57 15.08 -6.76
N LEU A 87 -2.05 13.89 -7.12
CA LEU A 87 -2.86 13.07 -6.24
C LEU A 87 -1.96 12.15 -5.42
N VAL A 88 -2.07 12.26 -4.11
CA VAL A 88 -1.31 11.43 -3.16
C VAL A 88 -2.25 10.56 -2.34
N SER A 89 -1.74 9.46 -1.81
CA SER A 89 -2.54 8.48 -1.09
C SER A 89 -1.79 7.86 0.08
N ARG A 90 -2.49 7.69 1.19
CA ARG A 90 -2.09 6.84 2.33
C ARG A 90 -2.79 5.47 2.28
N ALA A 91 -3.90 5.37 1.55
CA ALA A 91 -4.70 4.15 1.43
C ALA A 91 -4.23 3.21 0.31
N ALA A 92 -3.43 3.67 -0.65
CA ALA A 92 -3.00 2.88 -1.79
C ALA A 92 -2.14 1.67 -1.37
N PRO A 93 -2.37 0.45 -1.96
CA PRO A 93 -1.51 -0.71 -1.73
C PRO A 93 -0.05 -0.47 -2.13
N GLY A 94 0.18 0.40 -3.13
CA GLY A 94 1.51 0.82 -3.56
C GLY A 94 2.34 1.47 -2.45
N LEU A 95 1.71 2.13 -1.47
CA LEU A 95 2.41 2.67 -0.30
C LEU A 95 3.15 1.56 0.46
N VAL A 96 2.45 0.48 0.81
CA VAL A 96 3.05 -0.65 1.55
C VAL A 96 4.14 -1.31 0.71
N LYS A 97 3.89 -1.50 -0.59
CA LYS A 97 4.87 -2.04 -1.51
C LYS A 97 6.16 -1.22 -1.49
N LYS A 98 6.07 0.09 -1.63
CA LYS A 98 7.22 1.00 -1.64
C LYS A 98 7.96 1.07 -0.29
N LEU A 99 7.25 0.99 0.82
CA LEU A 99 7.87 0.95 2.16
C LEU A 99 8.76 -0.29 2.37
N PHE A 100 8.47 -1.38 1.65
CA PHE A 100 9.25 -2.60 1.71
C PHE A 100 10.27 -2.75 0.56
N GLU A 101 10.12 -2.02 -0.56
CA GLU A 101 10.94 -2.22 -1.79
C GLU A 101 12.46 -2.16 -1.57
N GLU A 102 12.92 -1.36 -0.61
CA GLU A 102 14.35 -1.27 -0.28
C GLU A 102 14.91 -2.53 0.42
N GLN A 103 14.04 -3.45 0.84
CA GLN A 103 14.41 -4.52 1.78
C GLN A 103 14.02 -5.94 1.33
N VAL A 104 13.26 -6.08 0.23
CA VAL A 104 12.65 -7.37 -0.16
C VAL A 104 13.02 -7.75 -1.58
N PRO A 105 13.30 -9.05 -1.84
CA PRO A 105 13.71 -9.52 -3.16
C PRO A 105 12.65 -9.31 -4.24
N GLU A 106 11.38 -9.67 -3.98
CA GLU A 106 10.27 -9.42 -4.92
C GLU A 106 8.91 -9.46 -4.23
N ILE A 107 8.09 -8.42 -4.43
CA ILE A 107 6.71 -8.39 -3.99
C ILE A 107 5.79 -8.74 -5.16
N LYS A 108 5.15 -9.90 -5.11
CA LYS A 108 4.26 -10.42 -6.16
C LYS A 108 2.87 -9.80 -6.12
N ALA A 109 2.29 -9.66 -4.94
CA ALA A 109 0.95 -9.11 -4.76
C ALA A 109 0.77 -8.45 -3.39
N VAL A 110 -0.15 -7.49 -3.33
CA VAL A 110 -0.57 -6.85 -2.07
C VAL A 110 -2.09 -6.73 -2.05
N SER A 111 -2.70 -7.20 -0.96
CA SER A 111 -4.12 -7.01 -0.66
C SER A 111 -4.24 -6.24 0.65
N ARG A 112 -4.89 -5.08 0.63
CA ARG A 112 -4.91 -4.13 1.74
C ARG A 112 -6.32 -3.67 2.09
N GLU A 113 -6.60 -3.60 3.38
CA GLU A 113 -7.65 -2.80 3.99
C GLU A 113 -7.00 -1.71 4.83
N PRO A 114 -6.90 -0.48 4.29
CA PRO A 114 -6.11 0.61 4.88
C PRO A 114 -6.48 0.89 6.33
N GLY A 115 -5.47 1.05 7.18
CA GLY A 115 -5.64 1.28 8.61
C GLY A 115 -6.01 0.06 9.44
N HIS A 116 -6.25 -1.09 8.80
CA HIS A 116 -6.65 -2.32 9.47
C HIS A 116 -5.65 -3.46 9.26
N ARG A 117 -5.52 -3.94 8.04
CA ARG A 117 -4.66 -5.09 7.74
C ARG A 117 -4.23 -5.14 6.29
N THR A 118 -2.99 -5.55 6.07
CA THR A 118 -2.41 -5.86 4.75
C THR A 118 -1.91 -7.29 4.72
N LYS A 119 -2.16 -7.99 3.61
CA LYS A 119 -1.47 -9.22 3.23
C LYS A 119 -0.57 -8.94 2.05
N MET A 120 0.69 -9.36 2.14
CA MET A 120 1.71 -9.14 1.12
C MET A 120 2.34 -10.47 0.72
N ALA A 121 2.24 -10.81 -0.56
CA ALA A 121 2.86 -12.00 -1.13
C ALA A 121 4.25 -11.66 -1.66
N ILE A 122 5.25 -12.37 -1.17
CA ILE A 122 6.66 -12.17 -1.50
C ILE A 122 7.29 -13.45 -2.02
N CYS A 123 8.31 -13.32 -2.86
CA CYS A 123 9.18 -14.42 -3.23
C CYS A 123 10.65 -13.99 -3.30
N SER A 124 11.55 -14.94 -3.32
CA SER A 124 12.96 -14.74 -3.67
C SER A 124 13.30 -15.58 -4.88
N ASN A 125 14.01 -14.99 -5.83
CA ASN A 125 14.57 -15.73 -6.97
C ASN A 125 15.85 -16.51 -6.59
N ASP A 126 16.43 -16.19 -5.43
CA ASP A 126 17.57 -16.91 -4.85
C ASP A 126 17.08 -17.82 -3.72
N THR A 127 17.18 -19.13 -3.91
CA THR A 127 16.76 -20.14 -2.93
C THR A 127 17.56 -20.09 -1.61
N ARG A 128 18.70 -19.39 -1.60
CA ARG A 128 19.53 -19.18 -0.41
C ARG A 128 19.04 -18.01 0.46
N VAL A 129 18.14 -17.18 -0.07
CA VAL A 129 17.60 -16.01 0.63
C VAL A 129 16.25 -16.36 1.24
N ASP A 130 16.16 -16.25 2.56
CA ASP A 130 14.88 -16.30 3.27
C ASP A 130 14.11 -14.98 3.02
N ALA A 131 13.21 -15.01 2.04
CA ALA A 131 12.39 -13.85 1.68
C ALA A 131 11.55 -13.35 2.86
N VAL A 132 11.01 -14.25 3.68
CA VAL A 132 10.19 -13.90 4.85
C VAL A 132 11.06 -13.26 5.93
N GLY A 133 12.19 -13.87 6.25
CA GLY A 133 13.14 -13.33 7.22
C GLY A 133 13.68 -11.95 6.81
N ALA A 134 13.92 -11.75 5.51
CA ALA A 134 14.35 -10.45 4.97
C ALA A 134 13.30 -9.35 5.20
N CYS A 135 12.00 -9.64 5.02
CA CYS A 135 10.92 -8.70 5.29
C CYS A 135 10.68 -8.47 6.79
N VAL A 136 10.68 -9.54 7.56
CA VAL A 136 10.40 -9.49 9.00
C VAL A 136 11.53 -8.78 9.74
N GLY A 137 12.78 -9.07 9.36
CA GLY A 137 13.95 -8.57 10.04
C GLY A 137 14.21 -9.22 11.39
N ASN A 138 15.31 -8.85 12.03
CA ASN A 138 15.65 -9.40 13.35
C ASN A 138 14.57 -9.06 14.38
N LYS A 139 13.94 -10.08 14.98
CA LYS A 139 12.84 -9.95 15.94
C LYS A 139 11.68 -9.08 15.46
N GLY A 140 11.43 -9.03 14.16
CA GLY A 140 10.34 -8.24 13.59
C GLY A 140 10.66 -6.76 13.39
N SER A 141 11.91 -6.33 13.53
CA SER A 141 12.27 -4.92 13.50
C SER A 141 11.84 -4.20 12.22
N ARG A 142 11.95 -4.85 11.06
CA ARG A 142 11.60 -4.22 9.78
C ARG A 142 10.10 -4.11 9.57
N VAL A 143 9.38 -5.23 9.76
CA VAL A 143 7.92 -5.21 9.62
C VAL A 143 7.28 -4.27 10.64
N ASN A 144 7.80 -4.21 11.88
CA ASN A 144 7.27 -3.32 12.91
C ASN A 144 7.50 -1.84 12.57
N ALA A 145 8.64 -1.48 11.98
CA ALA A 145 8.87 -0.10 11.51
C ALA A 145 7.84 0.34 10.45
N VAL A 146 7.46 -0.58 9.54
CA VAL A 146 6.40 -0.29 8.56
C VAL A 146 5.01 -0.25 9.22
N VAL A 147 4.74 -1.13 10.18
CA VAL A 147 3.50 -1.11 10.97
C VAL A 147 3.35 0.22 11.72
N GLU A 148 4.41 0.72 12.33
CA GLU A 148 4.43 2.03 13.00
C GLU A 148 4.19 3.18 12.02
N GLU A 149 4.86 3.17 10.87
CA GLU A 149 4.66 4.17 9.81
C GLU A 149 3.20 4.21 9.32
N LEU A 150 2.53 3.05 9.32
CA LEU A 150 1.13 2.90 8.91
C LEU A 150 0.11 3.04 10.07
N GLY A 151 0.53 3.62 11.20
CA GLY A 151 -0.36 3.88 12.34
C GLY A 151 -0.89 2.61 13.02
N GLY A 152 -0.13 1.52 13.01
CA GLY A 152 -0.49 0.26 13.65
C GLY A 152 -1.24 -0.74 12.75
N GLU A 153 -1.28 -0.52 11.44
CA GLU A 153 -1.86 -1.45 10.47
C GLU A 153 -1.13 -2.79 10.48
N LYS A 154 -1.87 -3.88 10.70
CA LYS A 154 -1.28 -5.23 10.76
C LYS A 154 -0.81 -5.68 9.38
N ILE A 155 0.39 -6.28 9.31
CA ILE A 155 0.97 -6.78 8.06
C ILE A 155 1.25 -8.27 8.18
N ASP A 156 0.61 -9.06 7.29
CA ASP A 156 0.89 -10.49 7.12
C ASP A 156 1.80 -10.67 5.91
N ILE A 157 2.97 -11.24 6.12
CA ILE A 157 3.92 -11.57 5.08
C ILE A 157 3.69 -13.02 4.67
N ILE A 158 3.38 -13.24 3.41
CA ILE A 158 2.98 -14.53 2.84
C ILE A 158 4.02 -14.94 1.80
N LEU A 159 4.59 -16.15 1.94
CA LEU A 159 5.45 -16.70 0.91
C LEU A 159 4.60 -17.10 -0.30
N TRP A 160 4.89 -16.46 -1.43
CA TRP A 160 4.23 -16.77 -2.70
C TRP A 160 4.56 -18.19 -3.17
N SER A 161 3.65 -18.84 -3.85
CA SER A 161 3.85 -20.16 -4.47
C SER A 161 3.24 -20.16 -5.88
N GLU A 162 3.91 -20.83 -6.82
CA GLU A 162 3.37 -21.06 -8.17
C GLU A 162 2.15 -22.00 -8.13
N ASN A 163 2.10 -22.89 -7.14
CA ASN A 163 0.94 -23.73 -6.90
C ASN A 163 -0.17 -22.89 -6.25
N PRO A 164 -1.30 -22.65 -6.95
CA PRO A 164 -2.35 -21.78 -6.44
C PRO A 164 -3.01 -22.32 -5.16
N LEU A 165 -3.14 -23.64 -5.01
CA LEU A 165 -3.76 -24.24 -3.83
C LEU A 165 -2.87 -24.08 -2.59
N GLU A 166 -1.57 -24.23 -2.78
CA GLU A 166 -0.59 -23.96 -1.73
C GLU A 166 -0.56 -22.46 -1.37
N PHE A 167 -0.64 -21.59 -2.37
CA PHE A 167 -0.69 -20.15 -2.14
C PHE A 167 -1.95 -19.73 -1.39
N ILE A 168 -3.11 -20.31 -1.70
CA ILE A 168 -4.36 -20.10 -0.96
C ILE A 168 -4.19 -20.51 0.52
N ALA A 169 -3.62 -21.70 0.75
CA ALA A 169 -3.38 -22.18 2.12
C ALA A 169 -2.50 -21.21 2.92
N LYS A 170 -1.41 -20.74 2.34
CA LYS A 170 -0.51 -19.75 2.95
C LYS A 170 -1.19 -18.39 3.16
N ALA A 171 -2.03 -17.96 2.20
CA ALA A 171 -2.73 -16.68 2.27
C ALA A 171 -3.76 -16.61 3.40
N LEU A 172 -4.28 -17.75 3.88
CA LEU A 172 -5.18 -17.83 5.03
C LEU A 172 -4.46 -17.68 6.39
N SER A 173 -3.13 -17.58 6.38
CA SER A 173 -2.38 -17.25 7.60
C SER A 173 -3.06 -16.09 8.37
N PRO A 174 -3.09 -16.10 9.72
CA PRO A 174 -2.41 -17.03 10.62
C PRO A 174 -3.16 -18.34 10.90
N ALA A 175 -4.28 -18.62 10.23
CA ALA A 175 -4.97 -19.91 10.38
C ALA A 175 -4.18 -21.03 9.68
N SER A 176 -4.05 -22.15 10.36
CA SER A 176 -3.53 -23.38 9.75
C SER A 176 -4.60 -24.00 8.84
N VAL A 177 -4.20 -24.45 7.67
CA VAL A 177 -5.09 -25.10 6.68
C VAL A 177 -4.74 -26.56 6.59
N ILE A 178 -5.75 -27.44 6.64
CA ILE A 178 -5.60 -28.90 6.50
C ILE A 178 -5.44 -29.27 5.04
N SER A 179 -6.35 -28.76 4.19
CA SER A 179 -6.33 -29.00 2.75
C SER A 179 -7.00 -27.87 1.98
N VAL A 180 -6.63 -27.74 0.71
CA VAL A 180 -7.31 -26.85 -0.24
C VAL A 180 -7.65 -27.70 -1.47
N THR A 181 -8.90 -27.65 -1.91
CA THR A 181 -9.38 -28.38 -3.07
C THR A 181 -10.02 -27.41 -4.06
N GLN A 182 -9.59 -27.48 -5.31
CA GLN A 182 -10.20 -26.69 -6.38
C GLN A 182 -11.61 -27.22 -6.70
N THR A 183 -12.57 -26.31 -6.80
CA THR A 183 -13.99 -26.64 -7.10
C THR A 183 -14.48 -26.01 -8.41
N GLY A 184 -13.70 -25.09 -8.99
CA GLY A 184 -14.03 -24.40 -10.24
C GLY A 184 -12.80 -23.72 -10.82
N GLU A 185 -12.95 -22.95 -11.89
CA GLU A 185 -11.82 -22.32 -12.60
C GLU A 185 -10.96 -21.43 -11.69
N LYS A 186 -11.59 -20.65 -10.82
CA LYS A 186 -10.95 -19.82 -9.77
C LYS A 186 -11.71 -19.90 -8.45
N SER A 187 -12.13 -21.10 -8.08
CA SER A 187 -12.85 -21.36 -6.85
C SER A 187 -12.24 -22.53 -6.12
N ALA A 188 -12.08 -22.41 -4.81
CA ALA A 188 -11.50 -23.45 -3.98
C ALA A 188 -12.21 -23.53 -2.62
N ILE A 189 -12.19 -24.72 -2.04
CA ILE A 189 -12.62 -24.95 -0.66
C ILE A 189 -11.37 -25.21 0.18
N ALA A 190 -11.17 -24.41 1.21
CA ALA A 190 -10.13 -24.61 2.21
C ALA A 190 -10.73 -25.24 3.47
N VAL A 191 -10.19 -26.36 3.89
CA VAL A 191 -10.55 -27.05 5.13
C VAL A 191 -9.57 -26.65 6.23
N VAL A 192 -10.10 -26.21 7.35
CA VAL A 192 -9.33 -25.78 8.54
C VAL A 192 -9.83 -26.54 9.76
N PRO A 193 -9.02 -26.69 10.81
CA PRO A 193 -9.51 -27.19 12.10
C PRO A 193 -10.63 -26.32 12.65
N ASP A 194 -11.59 -26.92 13.35
CA ASP A 194 -12.77 -26.20 13.89
C ASP A 194 -12.36 -25.04 14.82
N ASP A 195 -11.33 -25.21 15.62
CA ASP A 195 -10.76 -24.18 16.50
C ASP A 195 -10.08 -23.04 15.74
N LYS A 196 -9.77 -23.21 14.43
CA LYS A 196 -9.16 -22.23 13.55
C LYS A 196 -10.13 -21.55 12.58
N LEU A 197 -11.38 -22.04 12.52
CA LEU A 197 -12.37 -21.53 11.57
C LEU A 197 -12.59 -20.01 11.72
N SER A 198 -12.82 -19.54 12.95
CA SER A 198 -12.99 -18.11 13.23
C SER A 198 -11.75 -17.29 12.85
N LEU A 199 -10.56 -17.84 13.00
CA LEU A 199 -9.31 -17.21 12.62
C LEU A 199 -9.14 -17.16 11.09
N ALA A 200 -9.51 -18.23 10.38
CA ALA A 200 -9.47 -18.31 8.93
C ALA A 200 -10.43 -17.30 8.27
N ILE A 201 -11.63 -17.15 8.82
CA ILE A 201 -12.60 -16.15 8.38
C ILE A 201 -12.12 -14.74 8.76
N GLY A 202 -11.68 -14.57 10.00
CA GLY A 202 -11.32 -13.29 10.59
C GLY A 202 -12.55 -12.46 10.97
N ARG A 203 -12.32 -11.35 11.68
CA ARG A 203 -13.38 -10.41 12.04
C ARG A 203 -14.06 -9.87 10.78
N ASP A 204 -15.38 -9.95 10.72
CA ASP A 204 -16.19 -9.50 9.59
C ASP A 204 -15.75 -10.08 8.23
N GLY A 205 -15.16 -11.29 8.24
CA GLY A 205 -14.65 -11.95 7.04
C GLY A 205 -13.34 -11.36 6.47
N GLN A 206 -12.65 -10.51 7.23
CA GLN A 206 -11.49 -9.77 6.75
C GLN A 206 -10.35 -10.67 6.26
N ASN A 207 -10.01 -11.71 7.03
CA ASN A 207 -8.90 -12.59 6.67
C ASN A 207 -9.16 -13.35 5.36
N ALA A 208 -10.34 -13.94 5.23
CA ALA A 208 -10.76 -14.66 4.01
C ALA A 208 -10.85 -13.71 2.80
N ARG A 209 -11.43 -12.52 2.98
CA ARG A 209 -11.56 -11.51 1.92
C ARG A 209 -10.20 -11.01 1.42
N LEU A 210 -9.26 -10.74 2.32
CA LEU A 210 -7.91 -10.33 1.95
C LEU A 210 -7.16 -11.47 1.25
N ALA A 211 -7.30 -12.72 1.71
CA ALA A 211 -6.69 -13.88 1.07
C ALA A 211 -7.25 -14.10 -0.35
N ALA A 212 -8.56 -13.99 -0.53
CA ALA A 212 -9.21 -14.11 -1.83
C ALA A 212 -8.71 -13.03 -2.82
N ARG A 213 -8.60 -11.76 -2.37
CA ARG A 213 -8.07 -10.68 -3.20
C ARG A 213 -6.58 -10.85 -3.52
N LEU A 214 -5.78 -11.36 -2.57
CA LEU A 214 -4.34 -11.58 -2.74
C LEU A 214 -4.07 -12.65 -3.78
N THR A 215 -4.82 -13.75 -3.73
CA THR A 215 -4.64 -14.93 -4.61
C THR A 215 -5.40 -14.82 -5.92
N GLY A 216 -6.43 -13.99 -5.99
CA GLY A 216 -7.36 -13.90 -7.13
C GLY A 216 -8.32 -15.08 -7.22
N TRP A 217 -8.52 -15.83 -6.12
CA TRP A 217 -9.43 -17.00 -6.02
C TRP A 217 -10.60 -16.70 -5.08
N LYS A 218 -11.69 -17.43 -5.30
CA LYS A 218 -12.90 -17.40 -4.47
C LYS A 218 -13.03 -18.68 -3.67
#